data_f764949970e95656afe94d38c57db88e
#
_entry.id   f764949970e95656afe94d38c57db88e
#
_cell.length_a   1.000
_cell.length_b   1.000
_cell.length_c   1.000
_cell.angle_alpha   90.00
_cell.angle_beta   90.00
_cell.angle_gamma   90.00
#
_symmetry.space_group_name_H-M   'P 1'
#
loop_
_entity.id
_entity.type
_entity.pdbx_description
1 polymer ?
#
loop_
_entity_poly.entity_id
_entity_poly.type
_entity_poly.pdbx_seq_one_letter_code
_entity_poly.pdbx_strand_id
1 'polypeptide(L)'
;MKKEALVQSSFCTYIQYTYPDVRYCASLGGIRTSMKQAILAKKTGYVKGFPDMQICKVNSEYAGLFLEIKADKTCYPSKEQKQWVADLNEAGYYAKVVKGLEECMDVLDWYMKIK
;
A
#
# COMPACT_ATOMS: atom_id res chain seq x y z
N MET A 1 -16.41 4.45 -9.79
CA MET A 1 -15.11 4.13 -9.16
C MET A 1 -15.08 2.64 -8.86
N LYS A 2 -13.96 1.97 -9.13
CA LYS A 2 -13.80 0.55 -8.80
C LYS A 2 -13.81 0.37 -7.28
N LYS A 3 -14.29 -0.79 -6.80
CA LYS A 3 -14.36 -1.09 -5.37
C LYS A 3 -13.03 -0.88 -4.64
N GLU A 4 -11.94 -1.36 -5.23
CA GLU A 4 -10.60 -1.23 -4.64
C GLU A 4 -10.18 0.24 -4.50
N ALA A 5 -10.43 1.04 -5.53
CA ALA A 5 -10.14 2.48 -5.51
C ALA A 5 -11.00 3.20 -4.46
N LEU A 6 -12.24 2.76 -4.27
CA LEU A 6 -13.11 3.33 -3.24
C LEU A 6 -12.59 3.01 -1.84
N VAL A 7 -12.14 1.77 -1.60
CA VAL A 7 -11.51 1.39 -0.33
C VAL A 7 -10.28 2.26 -0.06
N GLN A 8 -9.43 2.40 -1.07
CA GLN A 8 -8.19 3.19 -0.93
C GLN A 8 -8.49 4.66 -0.67
N SER A 9 -9.45 5.24 -1.40
CA SER A 9 -9.88 6.63 -1.21
C SER A 9 -10.42 6.86 0.20
N SER A 10 -11.26 5.96 0.68
CA SER A 10 -11.81 6.04 2.04
C SER A 10 -10.72 5.91 3.09
N PHE A 11 -9.74 5.05 2.85
CA PHE A 11 -8.60 4.89 3.74
C PHE A 11 -7.75 6.16 3.80
N CYS A 12 -7.52 6.83 2.66
CA CYS A 12 -6.83 8.10 2.64
C CYS A 12 -7.55 9.15 3.49
N THR A 13 -8.87 9.21 3.42
CA THR A 13 -9.67 10.08 4.26
C THR A 13 -9.49 9.76 5.74
N TYR A 14 -9.50 8.48 6.09
CA TYR A 14 -9.24 8.03 7.46
C TYR A 14 -7.88 8.50 7.97
N ILE A 15 -6.84 8.34 7.17
CA ILE A 15 -5.48 8.79 7.56
C ILE A 15 -5.46 10.28 7.81
N GLN A 16 -6.06 11.07 6.92
CA GLN A 16 -6.06 12.53 7.01
C GLN A 16 -6.74 13.03 8.28
N TYR A 17 -7.83 12.39 8.69
CA TYR A 17 -8.56 12.78 9.90
C TYR A 17 -7.95 12.23 11.18
N THR A 18 -7.44 11.01 11.14
CA THR A 18 -6.97 10.32 12.35
C THR A 18 -5.50 10.60 12.64
N TYR A 19 -4.68 10.69 11.60
CA TYR A 19 -3.23 10.88 11.71
C TYR A 19 -2.76 11.99 10.77
N PRO A 20 -3.17 13.25 11.01
CA PRO A 20 -2.93 14.35 10.06
C PRO A 20 -1.45 14.63 9.78
N ASP A 21 -0.55 14.25 10.68
CA ASP A 21 0.88 14.51 10.51
C ASP A 21 1.64 13.37 9.81
N VAL A 22 0.97 12.26 9.52
CA VAL A 22 1.62 11.12 8.87
C VAL A 22 1.75 11.35 7.37
N ARG A 23 2.96 11.17 6.86
CA ARG A 23 3.21 11.24 5.42
C ARG A 23 2.94 9.88 4.79
N TYR A 24 2.22 9.89 3.68
CA TYR A 24 1.94 8.69 2.91
C TYR A 24 1.84 9.03 1.44
N CYS A 25 2.01 8.03 0.59
CA CYS A 25 1.87 8.20 -0.85
C CYS A 25 1.38 6.90 -1.47
N ALA A 26 0.51 7.02 -2.45
CA ALA A 26 0.05 5.88 -3.24
C ALA A 26 0.99 5.65 -4.42
N SER A 27 1.18 4.39 -4.81
CA SER A 27 1.87 4.08 -6.05
C SER A 27 0.92 4.27 -7.22
N LEU A 28 1.48 4.54 -8.40
CA LEU A 28 0.68 4.70 -9.62
C LEU A 28 0.53 3.40 -10.42
N GLY A 29 1.01 2.27 -9.86
CA GLY A 29 1.01 1.00 -10.58
C GLY A 29 -0.35 0.47 -10.97
N GLY A 30 -1.39 0.83 -10.21
CA GLY A 30 -2.77 0.45 -10.52
C GLY A 30 -3.49 1.39 -11.46
N ILE A 31 -2.87 2.49 -11.86
CA ILE A 31 -3.48 3.48 -12.74
C ILE A 31 -3.24 3.09 -14.19
N ARG A 32 -4.30 3.15 -14.99
CA ARG A 32 -4.22 2.82 -16.39
C ARG A 32 -3.40 3.86 -17.15
N THR A 33 -2.37 3.41 -17.86
CA THR A 33 -1.46 4.29 -18.60
C THR A 33 -1.36 3.87 -20.07
N SER A 34 -0.85 4.79 -20.89
CA SER A 34 -0.53 4.47 -22.29
C SER A 34 0.69 3.53 -22.33
N MET A 35 0.88 2.87 -23.49
CA MET A 35 2.04 2.00 -23.68
C MET A 35 3.36 2.77 -23.50
N LYS A 36 3.43 4.01 -24.00
CA LYS A 36 4.64 4.84 -23.85
C LYS A 36 4.92 5.14 -22.39
N GLN A 37 3.89 5.47 -21.61
CA GLN A 37 4.04 5.73 -20.17
C GLN A 37 4.46 4.48 -19.42
N ALA A 38 3.91 3.32 -19.78
CA ALA A 38 4.28 2.05 -19.15
C ALA A 38 5.74 1.70 -19.41
N ILE A 39 6.21 1.90 -20.64
CA ILE A 39 7.62 1.66 -21.00
C ILE A 39 8.53 2.61 -20.24
N LEU A 40 8.18 3.90 -20.19
CA LEU A 40 8.96 4.89 -19.47
C LEU A 40 9.01 4.57 -17.97
N ALA A 41 7.89 4.17 -17.38
CA ALA A 41 7.83 3.79 -15.97
C ALA A 41 8.80 2.65 -15.65
N LYS A 42 8.83 1.61 -16.49
CA LYS A 42 9.78 0.50 -16.33
C LYS A 42 11.23 0.95 -16.43
N LYS A 43 11.53 1.81 -17.41
CA LYS A 43 12.90 2.33 -17.60
C LYS A 43 13.37 3.17 -16.43
N THR A 44 12.44 3.84 -15.77
CA THR A 44 12.75 4.74 -14.65
C THR A 44 12.57 4.10 -13.29
N GLY A 45 12.38 2.77 -13.25
CA GLY A 45 12.48 2.03 -12.00
C GLY A 45 11.19 1.40 -11.47
N TYR A 46 10.06 1.56 -12.17
CA TYR A 46 8.85 0.90 -11.71
C TYR A 46 8.96 -0.62 -11.90
N VAL A 47 8.63 -1.36 -10.86
CA VAL A 47 8.61 -2.82 -10.88
C VAL A 47 7.19 -3.29 -10.56
N LYS A 48 6.66 -4.16 -11.41
CA LYS A 48 5.30 -4.70 -11.28
C LYS A 48 5.08 -5.34 -9.92
N GLY A 49 3.92 -5.07 -9.34
CA GLY A 49 3.51 -5.65 -8.07
C GLY A 49 3.83 -4.79 -6.84
N PHE A 50 4.50 -3.66 -7.03
CA PHE A 50 4.78 -2.74 -5.93
C PHE A 50 3.48 -2.38 -5.18
N PRO A 51 3.49 -2.35 -3.82
CA PRO A 51 2.28 -2.11 -3.04
C PRO A 51 1.57 -0.79 -3.36
N ASP A 52 0.27 -0.76 -3.13
CA ASP A 52 -0.58 0.40 -3.43
C ASP A 52 -0.24 1.63 -2.61
N MET A 53 0.14 1.46 -1.35
CA MET A 53 0.41 2.60 -0.47
C MET A 53 1.63 2.38 0.39
N GLN A 54 2.37 3.48 0.58
CA GLN A 54 3.51 3.55 1.49
C GLN A 54 3.21 4.59 2.57
N ILE A 55 3.25 4.16 3.82
CA ILE A 55 3.11 5.04 4.97
C ILE A 55 4.51 5.26 5.56
N CYS A 56 4.97 6.52 5.51
CA CYS A 56 6.35 6.90 5.81
C CYS A 56 6.52 7.22 7.30
N LYS A 57 6.27 6.22 8.13
CA LYS A 57 6.39 6.33 9.58
C LYS A 57 7.33 5.25 10.10
N VAL A 58 8.47 5.65 10.61
CA VAL A 58 9.43 4.75 11.26
C VAL A 58 9.02 4.55 12.71
N ASN A 59 9.20 3.35 13.24
CA ASN A 59 9.02 3.08 14.66
C ASN A 59 10.15 2.16 15.16
N SER A 60 10.05 1.67 16.40
CA SER A 60 11.12 0.85 16.99
C SER A 60 11.31 -0.49 16.30
N GLU A 61 10.31 -0.97 15.55
CA GLU A 61 10.36 -2.30 14.95
C GLU A 61 10.46 -2.30 13.44
N TYR A 62 9.96 -1.23 12.78
CA TYR A 62 9.87 -1.21 11.32
C TYR A 62 10.31 0.13 10.73
N ALA A 63 10.86 0.07 9.53
CA ALA A 63 11.31 1.25 8.79
C ALA A 63 10.18 1.98 8.05
N GLY A 64 9.01 1.35 7.94
CA GLY A 64 7.86 1.92 7.25
C GLY A 64 6.80 0.85 7.03
N LEU A 65 5.62 1.28 6.59
CA LEU A 65 4.47 0.42 6.35
C LEU A 65 4.08 0.46 4.89
N PHE A 66 3.93 -0.73 4.27
CA PHE A 66 3.45 -0.88 2.90
C PHE A 66 2.17 -1.70 2.89
N LEU A 67 1.16 -1.23 2.18
CA LEU A 67 -0.11 -1.94 2.08
C LEU A 67 -0.48 -2.21 0.63
N GLU A 68 -0.77 -3.48 0.34
CA GLU A 68 -1.37 -3.90 -0.92
C GLU A 68 -2.87 -4.06 -0.66
N ILE A 69 -3.68 -3.18 -1.25
CA ILE A 69 -5.11 -3.06 -0.93
C ILE A 69 -5.94 -3.88 -1.91
N LYS A 70 -6.79 -4.74 -1.36
CA LYS A 70 -7.80 -5.50 -2.10
C LYS A 70 -9.20 -5.06 -1.67
N ALA A 71 -10.16 -5.14 -2.58
CA ALA A 71 -11.51 -4.66 -2.32
C ALA A 71 -12.19 -5.40 -1.17
N ASP A 72 -12.02 -6.71 -1.11
CA ASP A 72 -12.64 -7.56 -0.09
C ASP A 72 -11.95 -8.92 0.00
N LYS A 73 -12.49 -9.81 0.83
CA LYS A 73 -11.91 -11.13 1.10
C LYS A 73 -11.93 -12.09 -0.09
N THR A 74 -12.67 -11.76 -1.14
CA THR A 74 -12.73 -12.59 -2.35
C THR A 74 -11.61 -12.27 -3.34
N CYS A 75 -10.86 -11.21 -3.10
CA CYS A 75 -9.77 -10.76 -3.98
C CYS A 75 -8.42 -11.21 -3.41
N TYR A 76 -7.53 -11.64 -4.29
CA TYR A 76 -6.23 -12.18 -3.90
C TYR A 76 -5.09 -11.46 -4.63
N PRO A 77 -3.93 -11.34 -3.99
CA PRO A 77 -2.77 -10.69 -4.62
C PRO A 77 -2.19 -11.57 -5.72
N SER A 78 -1.56 -10.91 -6.70
CA SER A 78 -0.81 -11.59 -7.75
C SER A 78 0.49 -12.18 -7.16
N LYS A 79 1.16 -13.00 -7.96
CA LYS A 79 2.45 -13.57 -7.59
C LYS A 79 3.48 -12.47 -7.32
N GLU A 80 3.53 -11.45 -8.18
CA GLU A 80 4.45 -10.32 -8.04
C GLU A 80 4.16 -9.51 -6.78
N GLN A 81 2.88 -9.29 -6.47
CA GLN A 81 2.48 -8.58 -5.25
C GLN A 81 2.88 -9.34 -3.99
N LYS A 82 2.70 -10.66 -3.98
CA LYS A 82 3.15 -11.51 -2.86
C LYS A 82 4.65 -11.44 -2.67
N GLN A 83 5.40 -11.43 -3.76
CA GLN A 83 6.86 -11.37 -3.70
C GLN A 83 7.33 -10.04 -3.11
N TRP A 84 6.72 -8.92 -3.54
CA TRP A 84 7.01 -7.61 -2.96
C TRP A 84 6.77 -7.58 -1.45
N VAL A 85 5.63 -8.11 -1.02
CA VAL A 85 5.30 -8.15 0.42
C VAL A 85 6.36 -8.94 1.19
N ALA A 86 6.75 -10.10 0.70
CA ALA A 86 7.78 -10.92 1.34
C ALA A 86 9.11 -10.20 1.41
N ASP A 87 9.54 -9.60 0.31
CA ASP A 87 10.84 -8.93 0.23
C ASP A 87 10.91 -7.69 1.13
N LEU A 88 9.84 -6.92 1.20
CA LEU A 88 9.76 -5.73 2.05
C LEU A 88 9.81 -6.11 3.53
N ASN A 89 9.10 -7.16 3.92
CA ASN A 89 9.15 -7.64 5.30
C ASN A 89 10.56 -8.10 5.68
N GLU A 90 11.25 -8.78 4.77
CA GLU A 90 12.63 -9.21 5.00
C GLU A 90 13.57 -8.02 5.12
N ALA A 91 13.30 -6.94 4.40
CA ALA A 91 14.14 -5.74 4.40
C ALA A 91 13.97 -4.85 5.63
N GLY A 92 13.02 -5.14 6.50
CA GLY A 92 12.84 -4.36 7.73
C GLY A 92 11.61 -3.46 7.75
N TYR A 93 10.78 -3.51 6.71
CA TYR A 93 9.49 -2.83 6.69
C TYR A 93 8.40 -3.76 7.20
N TYR A 94 7.21 -3.22 7.45
CA TYR A 94 6.03 -4.06 7.59
C TYR A 94 5.20 -3.94 6.32
N ALA A 95 5.00 -5.03 5.64
CA ALA A 95 4.21 -5.05 4.40
C ALA A 95 3.11 -6.10 4.52
N LYS A 96 1.91 -5.75 4.07
CA LYS A 96 0.77 -6.64 4.20
C LYS A 96 -0.24 -6.43 3.08
N VAL A 97 -0.88 -7.52 2.65
CA VAL A 97 -2.08 -7.46 1.84
C VAL A 97 -3.26 -7.24 2.78
N VAL A 98 -4.04 -6.19 2.55
CA VAL A 98 -5.22 -5.85 3.36
C VAL A 98 -6.47 -5.92 2.50
N LYS A 99 -7.54 -6.48 3.05
CA LYS A 99 -8.77 -6.75 2.31
C LYS A 99 -9.93 -5.98 2.92
N GLY A 100 -10.30 -4.89 2.28
CA GLY A 100 -11.36 -4.01 2.72
C GLY A 100 -10.87 -2.90 3.64
N LEU A 101 -11.73 -1.90 3.85
CA LEU A 101 -11.40 -0.70 4.61
C LEU A 101 -11.08 -1.00 6.07
N GLU A 102 -11.84 -1.89 6.69
CA GLU A 102 -11.64 -2.21 8.11
C GLU A 102 -10.25 -2.78 8.37
N GLU A 103 -9.77 -3.69 7.52
CA GLU A 103 -8.42 -4.22 7.67
C GLU A 103 -7.36 -3.15 7.48
N CYS A 104 -7.57 -2.24 6.52
CA CYS A 104 -6.66 -1.11 6.32
C CYS A 104 -6.52 -0.29 7.60
N MET A 105 -7.65 0.08 8.20
CA MET A 105 -7.67 0.90 9.41
C MET A 105 -7.06 0.16 10.60
N ASP A 106 -7.39 -1.12 10.76
CA ASP A 106 -6.88 -1.93 11.87
C ASP A 106 -5.36 -2.07 11.84
N VAL A 107 -4.81 -2.34 10.67
CA VAL A 107 -3.36 -2.47 10.50
C VAL A 107 -2.67 -1.13 10.76
N LEU A 108 -3.20 -0.05 10.23
CA LEU A 108 -2.63 1.28 10.46
C LEU A 108 -2.66 1.63 11.94
N ASP A 109 -3.80 1.44 12.61
CA ASP A 109 -3.93 1.75 14.04
C ASP A 109 -2.95 0.94 14.88
N TRP A 110 -2.80 -0.34 14.58
CA TRP A 110 -1.81 -1.18 15.22
C TRP A 110 -0.39 -0.66 15.02
N TYR A 111 -0.06 -0.32 13.76
CA TYR A 111 1.28 0.16 13.40
C TYR A 111 1.61 1.48 14.12
N MET A 112 0.63 2.39 14.20
CA MET A 112 0.82 3.70 14.81
C MET A 112 0.99 3.64 16.33
N LYS A 113 0.58 2.56 16.97
CA LYS A 113 0.76 2.35 18.42
C LYS A 113 2.17 1.87 18.79
N ILE A 114 2.92 1.38 17.84
CA ILE A 114 4.31 0.94 18.08
C ILE A 114 5.18 2.18 18.25
N LYS A 115 5.90 2.23 19.34
CA LYS A 115 6.78 3.38 19.63
C LYS A 115 8.10 3.33 18.79
#